data_5ef9659be343793ee4e37f813c62b859
#
_entry.id   5ef9659be343793ee4e37f813c62b859
#
_cell.length_a   1.000
_cell.length_b   1.000
_cell.length_c   1.000
_cell.angle_alpha   90.00
_cell.angle_beta   90.00
_cell.angle_gamma   90.00
#
_symmetry.space_group_name_H-M   'P 1'
#
loop_
_entity.id
_entity.type
_entity.pdbx_description
1 polymer ?
#
loop_
_entity_poly.entity_id
_entity_poly.type
_entity_poly.pdbx_seq_one_letter_code
_entity_poly.pdbx_strand_id
1 'polypeptide(L)'
;MEKPYVHIDNLSVGYHGKALIHDICLDIHKGEIVTLIGPNGSGKSTILKTITRQLEKLGGNVAFAEKDFHKLPLKELAKKMAVVLTDRVHPELMTCYDVVATGRYPYTGHMGILSKADVQKVYESLEAVHAEELAERAFDAISDGQRQRILLARAICQEPELIVLDEPTSFLDIKYKLELLSILRNMAKKKGITVIMSLHEIDLAQKISDKIICVRGDTIRWYGEPESIFKEDIIRELYEMNNGSFDTTFGSIELPGIGGTPEVFVLSSCGNGIPIYRKLQKEQVPFAAGILYTNDIDYQLAKYLASEVVTERPFCEISDQAVEHALQLMRSCKKIINAGVIIGDCNRKIQRLIEEAEKLGMQSPSEKM
;
A
#
# COMPACT_ATOMS: atom_id res chain seq x y z
N MET A 1 24.62 -4.66 -17.20
CA MET A 1 23.63 -4.62 -16.13
C MET A 1 24.33 -4.13 -14.87
N GLU A 2 23.74 -3.21 -14.15
CA GLU A 2 24.27 -2.75 -12.87
C GLU A 2 24.17 -3.86 -11.83
N LYS A 3 25.25 -4.09 -11.05
CA LYS A 3 25.26 -5.17 -10.05
C LYS A 3 24.30 -4.86 -8.91
N PRO A 4 23.57 -5.87 -8.37
CA PRO A 4 22.68 -5.65 -7.26
C PRO A 4 23.44 -5.21 -6.01
N TYR A 5 22.84 -4.30 -5.24
CA TYR A 5 23.37 -3.87 -3.95
C TYR A 5 23.13 -4.91 -2.86
N VAL A 6 21.92 -5.50 -2.85
CA VAL A 6 21.57 -6.67 -2.04
C VAL A 6 21.26 -7.82 -2.97
N HIS A 7 22.01 -8.92 -2.83
CA HIS A 7 21.79 -10.15 -3.59
C HIS A 7 21.45 -11.27 -2.62
N ILE A 8 20.30 -11.90 -2.82
CA ILE A 8 19.81 -13.02 -2.01
C ILE A 8 19.70 -14.24 -2.94
N ASP A 9 20.37 -15.32 -2.55
CA ASP A 9 20.40 -16.56 -3.33
C ASP A 9 20.00 -17.75 -2.47
N ASN A 10 18.93 -18.43 -2.86
CA ASN A 10 18.37 -19.64 -2.24
C ASN A 10 18.18 -19.52 -0.71
N LEU A 11 17.85 -18.32 -0.21
CA LEU A 11 17.71 -18.07 1.22
C LEU A 11 16.49 -18.84 1.77
N SER A 12 16.71 -19.57 2.85
CA SER A 12 15.67 -20.23 3.64
C SER A 12 15.62 -19.62 5.03
N VAL A 13 14.40 -19.20 5.46
CA VAL A 13 14.14 -18.52 6.71
C VAL A 13 13.10 -19.26 7.55
N GLY A 14 13.23 -19.21 8.88
CA GLY A 14 12.31 -19.92 9.76
C GLY A 14 12.81 -19.98 11.19
N TYR A 15 12.19 -20.79 12.02
CA TYR A 15 12.47 -20.92 13.45
C TYR A 15 12.78 -22.38 13.84
N HIS A 16 13.68 -22.57 14.80
CA HIS A 16 13.99 -23.89 15.38
C HIS A 16 14.34 -24.96 14.34
N GLY A 17 15.07 -24.57 13.29
CA GLY A 17 15.48 -25.50 12.22
C GLY A 17 14.37 -25.85 11.21
N LYS A 18 13.16 -25.31 11.36
CA LYS A 18 12.07 -25.49 10.39
C LYS A 18 11.97 -24.28 9.49
N ALA A 19 12.11 -24.50 8.18
CA ALA A 19 11.89 -23.46 7.18
C ALA A 19 10.41 -23.06 7.16
N LEU A 20 10.17 -21.76 7.23
CA LEU A 20 8.87 -21.14 7.01
C LEU A 20 8.76 -20.71 5.56
N ILE A 21 9.83 -20.14 5.00
CA ILE A 21 9.93 -19.73 3.61
C ILE A 21 11.27 -20.21 3.08
N HIS A 22 11.26 -20.73 1.87
CA HIS A 22 12.46 -21.26 1.21
C HIS A 22 12.62 -20.71 -0.21
N ASP A 23 13.78 -20.95 -0.80
CA ASP A 23 14.13 -20.62 -2.20
C ASP A 23 13.97 -19.12 -2.53
N ILE A 24 14.28 -18.25 -1.56
CA ILE A 24 14.22 -16.81 -1.77
C ILE A 24 15.40 -16.37 -2.62
N CYS A 25 15.12 -15.89 -3.84
CA CYS A 25 16.09 -15.31 -4.77
C CYS A 25 15.64 -13.90 -5.15
N LEU A 26 16.46 -12.88 -4.81
CA LEU A 26 16.13 -11.47 -5.01
C LEU A 26 17.37 -10.65 -5.33
N ASP A 27 17.22 -9.71 -6.26
CA ASP A 27 18.19 -8.68 -6.58
C ASP A 27 17.59 -7.30 -6.31
N ILE A 28 18.24 -6.53 -5.42
CA ILE A 28 17.80 -5.19 -5.04
C ILE A 28 18.93 -4.23 -5.37
N HIS A 29 18.63 -3.16 -6.11
CA HIS A 29 19.60 -2.17 -6.51
C HIS A 29 19.70 -1.00 -5.52
N LYS A 30 20.78 -0.25 -5.61
CA LYS A 30 21.03 0.89 -4.71
C LYS A 30 19.98 1.98 -4.91
N GLY A 31 19.42 2.49 -3.80
CA GLY A 31 18.41 3.54 -3.85
C GLY A 31 17.00 3.07 -4.25
N GLU A 32 16.77 1.75 -4.35
CA GLU A 32 15.42 1.19 -4.51
C GLU A 32 14.68 1.13 -3.18
N ILE A 33 13.36 1.31 -3.27
CA ILE A 33 12.40 1.02 -2.21
C ILE A 33 11.70 -0.29 -2.55
N VAL A 34 11.95 -1.31 -1.74
CA VAL A 34 11.40 -2.65 -1.92
C VAL A 34 10.44 -2.96 -0.77
N THR A 35 9.20 -3.30 -1.09
CA THR A 35 8.16 -3.54 -0.08
C THR A 35 7.67 -4.98 -0.12
N LEU A 36 7.64 -5.62 1.06
CA LEU A 36 7.04 -6.92 1.27
C LEU A 36 5.55 -6.74 1.59
N ILE A 37 4.70 -7.42 0.83
CA ILE A 37 3.25 -7.50 1.07
C ILE A 37 2.81 -8.96 1.18
N GLY A 38 1.65 -9.18 1.80
CA GLY A 38 1.06 -10.51 1.97
C GLY A 38 0.27 -10.63 3.28
N PRO A 39 -0.47 -11.72 3.47
CA PRO A 39 -1.29 -11.95 4.65
C PRO A 39 -0.51 -11.85 5.97
N ASN A 40 -1.24 -11.65 7.07
CA ASN A 40 -0.64 -11.74 8.40
C ASN A 40 -0.13 -13.17 8.64
N GLY A 41 1.06 -13.26 9.24
CA GLY A 41 1.69 -14.56 9.47
C GLY A 41 2.37 -15.18 8.25
N SER A 42 2.38 -14.52 7.08
CA SER A 42 3.06 -15.05 5.86
C SER A 42 4.58 -15.08 5.96
N GLY A 43 5.20 -14.55 7.03
CA GLY A 43 6.64 -14.61 7.23
C GLY A 43 7.42 -13.37 6.78
N LYS A 44 6.77 -12.24 6.47
CA LYS A 44 7.42 -10.98 6.09
C LYS A 44 8.47 -10.54 7.12
N SER A 45 8.07 -10.47 8.39
CA SER A 45 8.97 -10.11 9.49
C SER A 45 10.09 -11.13 9.69
N THR A 46 9.83 -12.42 9.40
CA THR A 46 10.85 -13.48 9.46
C THR A 46 11.93 -13.26 8.41
N ILE A 47 11.53 -12.90 7.17
CA ILE A 47 12.47 -12.53 6.11
C ILE A 47 13.30 -11.33 6.54
N LEU A 48 12.66 -10.24 7.02
CA LEU A 48 13.34 -9.02 7.44
C LEU A 48 14.31 -9.30 8.62
N LYS A 49 13.89 -10.04 9.64
CA LYS A 49 14.74 -10.43 10.77
C LYS A 49 15.94 -11.29 10.34
N THR A 50 15.78 -12.14 9.32
CA THR A 50 16.88 -12.95 8.78
C THR A 50 17.85 -12.08 7.97
N ILE A 51 17.35 -11.20 7.10
CA ILE A 51 18.19 -10.24 6.35
C ILE A 51 18.95 -9.32 7.29
N THR A 52 18.41 -8.97 8.45
CA THR A 52 19.07 -8.11 9.46
C THR A 52 19.95 -8.87 10.45
N ARG A 53 20.13 -10.18 10.29
CA ARG A 53 20.89 -11.07 11.21
C ARG A 53 20.36 -11.12 12.64
N GLN A 54 19.11 -10.75 12.86
CA GLN A 54 18.45 -10.97 14.15
C GLN A 54 17.92 -12.40 14.28
N LEU A 55 17.71 -13.06 13.14
CA LEU A 55 17.36 -14.46 13.04
C LEU A 55 18.41 -15.17 12.15
N GLU A 56 18.86 -16.34 12.57
CA GLU A 56 19.79 -17.13 11.78
C GLU A 56 19.09 -17.67 10.52
N LYS A 57 19.78 -17.60 9.39
CA LYS A 57 19.32 -18.25 8.16
C LYS A 57 19.41 -19.77 8.27
N LEU A 58 18.48 -20.48 7.66
CA LEU A 58 18.48 -21.95 7.60
C LEU A 58 19.21 -22.48 6.37
N GLY A 59 19.39 -21.66 5.33
CA GLY A 59 20.09 -21.99 4.11
C GLY A 59 20.30 -20.79 3.21
N GLY A 60 21.00 -20.97 2.11
CA GLY A 60 21.24 -19.93 1.12
C GLY A 60 22.25 -18.86 1.52
N ASN A 61 22.30 -17.77 0.76
CA ASN A 61 23.25 -16.70 0.97
C ASN A 61 22.63 -15.31 0.83
N VAL A 62 23.18 -14.34 1.57
CA VAL A 62 22.84 -12.91 1.45
C VAL A 62 24.14 -12.14 1.29
N ALA A 63 24.27 -11.38 0.21
CA ALA A 63 25.42 -10.53 -0.07
C ALA A 63 25.03 -9.06 -0.11
N PHE A 64 25.92 -8.20 0.40
CA PHE A 64 25.85 -6.75 0.33
C PHE A 64 27.07 -6.23 -0.46
N ALA A 65 26.82 -5.48 -1.53
CA ALA A 65 27.88 -4.95 -2.36
C ALA A 65 28.96 -6.03 -2.64
N GLU A 66 28.53 -7.21 -3.09
CA GLU A 66 29.36 -8.40 -3.40
C GLU A 66 30.06 -9.07 -2.20
N LYS A 67 29.85 -8.55 -0.97
CA LYS A 67 30.42 -9.18 0.22
C LYS A 67 29.39 -10.05 0.92
N ASP A 68 29.80 -11.27 1.27
CA ASP A 68 28.98 -12.16 2.08
C ASP A 68 28.62 -11.45 3.39
N PHE A 69 27.35 -11.20 3.56
CA PHE A 69 26.78 -10.46 4.66
C PHE A 69 27.08 -11.12 6.02
N HIS A 70 27.09 -12.44 6.10
CA HIS A 70 27.33 -13.18 7.34
C HIS A 70 28.79 -13.08 7.81
N LYS A 71 29.72 -12.78 6.89
CA LYS A 71 31.16 -12.63 7.21
C LYS A 71 31.52 -11.22 7.66
N LEU A 72 30.63 -10.24 7.50
CA LEU A 72 30.89 -8.87 7.95
C LEU A 72 30.86 -8.80 9.50
N PRO A 73 31.86 -8.15 10.13
CA PRO A 73 31.79 -7.85 11.56
C PRO A 73 30.53 -7.02 11.88
N LEU A 74 29.90 -7.30 13.02
CA LEU A 74 28.67 -6.59 13.40
C LEU A 74 28.81 -5.06 13.42
N LYS A 75 29.97 -4.55 13.85
CA LYS A 75 30.24 -3.11 13.85
C LYS A 75 30.27 -2.51 12.44
N GLU A 76 30.82 -3.21 11.47
CA GLU A 76 30.85 -2.77 10.07
C GLU A 76 29.45 -2.87 9.45
N LEU A 77 28.72 -3.91 9.79
CA LEU A 77 27.31 -4.04 9.37
C LEU A 77 26.45 -2.90 9.90
N ALA A 78 26.60 -2.58 11.21
CA ALA A 78 25.87 -1.51 11.86
C ALA A 78 26.18 -0.11 11.29
N LYS A 79 27.28 0.10 10.59
CA LYS A 79 27.54 1.34 9.84
C LYS A 79 26.83 1.38 8.49
N LYS A 80 26.45 0.23 7.96
CA LYS A 80 25.85 0.11 6.61
C LYS A 80 24.35 -0.08 6.64
N MET A 81 23.82 -0.68 7.71
CA MET A 81 22.43 -1.05 7.80
C MET A 81 21.80 -0.57 9.11
N ALA A 82 20.71 0.17 9.00
CA ALA A 82 19.86 0.53 10.11
C ALA A 82 18.57 -0.29 10.08
N VAL A 83 18.02 -0.57 11.27
CA VAL A 83 16.84 -1.43 11.42
C VAL A 83 15.83 -0.76 12.35
N VAL A 84 14.58 -0.71 11.91
CA VAL A 84 13.41 -0.28 12.70
C VAL A 84 12.39 -1.41 12.66
N LEU A 85 12.24 -2.10 13.79
CA LEU A 85 11.27 -3.20 13.90
C LEU A 85 10.06 -2.78 14.73
N THR A 86 8.98 -3.53 14.59
CA THR A 86 7.73 -3.37 15.36
C THR A 86 7.86 -3.71 16.83
N ASP A 87 8.90 -4.42 17.25
CA ASP A 87 9.12 -4.76 18.64
C ASP A 87 9.28 -3.47 19.47
N ARG A 88 8.40 -3.29 20.48
CA ARG A 88 8.41 -2.09 21.34
C ARG A 88 9.69 -2.08 22.19
N VAL A 89 10.58 -1.16 21.84
CA VAL A 89 11.72 -0.84 22.69
C VAL A 89 11.22 0.12 23.78
N HIS A 90 11.35 -0.25 25.03
CA HIS A 90 11.08 0.60 26.20
C HIS A 90 12.41 0.97 26.86
N PRO A 91 13.12 1.98 26.37
CA PRO A 91 14.34 2.45 27.03
C PRO A 91 13.94 3.28 28.25
N GLU A 92 14.01 2.68 29.41
CA GLU A 92 13.76 3.38 30.67
C GLU A 92 14.70 4.59 30.81
N LEU A 93 14.16 5.73 31.27
CA LEU A 93 14.89 6.96 31.58
C LEU A 93 15.62 7.65 30.40
N MET A 94 15.36 7.28 29.15
CA MET A 94 15.96 7.94 27.98
C MET A 94 15.07 9.08 27.46
N THR A 95 15.70 10.19 27.11
CA THR A 95 15.08 11.22 26.29
C THR A 95 15.00 10.80 24.83
N CYS A 96 14.21 11.48 24.01
CA CYS A 96 14.20 11.26 22.57
C CYS A 96 15.57 11.52 21.94
N TYR A 97 16.30 12.53 22.43
CA TYR A 97 17.69 12.79 22.03
C TYR A 97 18.58 11.57 22.30
N ASP A 98 18.50 10.99 23.50
CA ASP A 98 19.33 9.84 23.88
C ASP A 98 19.04 8.63 22.97
N VAL A 99 17.76 8.38 22.66
CA VAL A 99 17.37 7.31 21.73
C VAL A 99 17.99 7.53 20.34
N VAL A 100 17.90 8.74 19.79
CA VAL A 100 18.50 9.05 18.48
C VAL A 100 20.02 8.95 18.53
N ALA A 101 20.66 9.40 19.63
CA ALA A 101 22.08 9.34 19.85
C ALA A 101 22.64 7.91 19.85
N THR A 102 21.84 6.90 20.21
CA THR A 102 22.25 5.48 20.09
C THR A 102 22.59 5.10 18.65
N GLY A 103 22.04 5.78 17.64
CA GLY A 103 22.38 5.60 16.23
C GLY A 103 23.88 5.86 15.94
N ARG A 104 24.58 6.60 16.82
CA ARG A 104 26.02 6.87 16.66
C ARG A 104 26.93 5.82 17.28
N TYR A 105 26.41 4.82 18.02
CA TYR A 105 27.22 3.79 18.67
C TYR A 105 28.20 3.06 17.73
N PRO A 106 27.89 2.77 16.46
CA PRO A 106 28.88 2.18 15.54
C PRO A 106 30.12 3.05 15.31
N TYR A 107 30.02 4.36 15.55
CA TYR A 107 31.08 5.35 15.31
C TYR A 107 31.83 5.74 16.58
N THR A 108 31.23 5.52 17.76
CA THR A 108 31.86 5.84 19.04
C THR A 108 32.87 4.76 19.46
N GLY A 109 33.80 5.15 20.35
CA GLY A 109 34.70 4.19 20.99
C GLY A 109 34.01 3.36 22.06
N HIS A 110 34.81 2.58 22.83
CA HIS A 110 34.29 1.71 23.90
C HIS A 110 33.51 2.45 24.99
N MET A 111 33.78 3.73 25.21
CA MET A 111 33.11 4.55 26.22
C MET A 111 31.81 5.18 25.73
N GLY A 112 31.43 5.01 24.46
CA GLY A 112 30.18 5.57 23.91
C GLY A 112 30.11 7.10 23.87
N ILE A 113 31.25 7.81 24.03
CA ILE A 113 31.28 9.27 24.09
C ILE A 113 31.08 9.84 22.67
N LEU A 114 30.07 10.71 22.53
CA LEU A 114 29.79 11.40 21.29
C LEU A 114 30.79 12.53 21.03
N SER A 115 31.29 12.61 19.82
CA SER A 115 32.04 13.79 19.34
C SER A 115 31.08 14.95 19.05
N LYS A 116 31.61 16.16 18.87
CA LYS A 116 30.82 17.31 18.42
C LYS A 116 30.10 17.05 17.08
N ALA A 117 30.76 16.32 16.19
CA ALA A 117 30.16 15.92 14.90
C ALA A 117 29.00 14.93 15.08
N ASP A 118 29.11 13.99 16.04
CA ASP A 118 28.02 13.06 16.35
C ASP A 118 26.79 13.80 16.92
N VAL A 119 27.02 14.74 17.85
CA VAL A 119 25.96 15.60 18.41
C VAL A 119 25.23 16.36 17.28
N GLN A 120 25.98 16.95 16.36
CA GLN A 120 25.39 17.63 15.21
C GLN A 120 24.53 16.68 14.37
N LYS A 121 24.98 15.42 14.14
CA LYS A 121 24.22 14.41 13.40
C LYS A 121 22.91 14.01 14.10
N VAL A 122 22.90 13.99 15.43
CA VAL A 122 21.66 13.72 16.20
C VAL A 122 20.62 14.80 15.89
N TYR A 123 20.99 16.10 15.98
CA TYR A 123 20.06 17.18 15.72
C TYR A 123 19.61 17.22 14.24
N GLU A 124 20.53 17.05 13.26
CA GLU A 124 20.19 16.93 11.85
C GLU A 124 19.19 15.78 11.59
N SER A 125 19.29 14.70 12.36
CA SER A 125 18.40 13.56 12.21
C SER A 125 17.02 13.81 12.82
N LEU A 126 16.95 14.54 13.93
CA LEU A 126 15.68 15.00 14.52
C LEU A 126 14.97 15.98 13.57
N GLU A 127 15.71 16.93 13.00
CA GLU A 127 15.20 17.88 12.00
C GLU A 127 14.65 17.15 10.76
N ALA A 128 15.35 16.13 10.27
CA ALA A 128 14.94 15.37 9.09
C ALA A 128 13.58 14.65 9.25
N VAL A 129 13.13 14.45 10.48
CA VAL A 129 11.83 13.85 10.80
C VAL A 129 10.86 14.83 11.48
N HIS A 130 11.20 16.12 11.52
CA HIS A 130 10.40 17.18 12.16
C HIS A 130 10.07 16.87 13.62
N ALA A 131 11.09 16.50 14.42
CA ALA A 131 10.93 16.07 15.80
C ALA A 131 11.89 16.79 16.78
N GLU A 132 12.42 17.97 16.41
CA GLU A 132 13.36 18.75 17.22
C GLU A 132 12.75 19.13 18.57
N GLU A 133 11.47 19.46 18.59
CA GLU A 133 10.73 19.84 19.79
C GLU A 133 10.55 18.68 20.79
N LEU A 134 10.82 17.44 20.36
CA LEU A 134 10.74 16.25 21.20
C LEU A 134 12.06 15.88 21.87
N ALA A 135 13.18 16.49 21.48
CA ALA A 135 14.52 16.07 21.88
C ALA A 135 14.65 15.80 23.40
N GLU A 136 14.19 16.75 24.22
CA GLU A 136 14.30 16.68 25.68
C GLU A 136 13.15 15.91 26.35
N ARG A 137 12.17 15.44 25.59
CA ARG A 137 11.06 14.66 26.17
C ARG A 137 11.48 13.24 26.46
N ALA A 138 10.96 12.68 27.56
CA ALA A 138 11.11 11.26 27.83
C ALA A 138 10.47 10.44 26.71
N PHE A 139 11.19 9.46 26.18
CA PHE A 139 10.74 8.63 25.07
C PHE A 139 9.45 7.86 25.39
N ASP A 140 9.25 7.48 26.65
CA ASP A 140 8.04 6.78 27.08
C ASP A 140 6.82 7.71 27.21
N ALA A 141 7.03 9.04 27.27
CA ALA A 141 5.98 10.03 27.44
C ALA A 141 5.42 10.60 26.13
N ILE A 142 5.90 10.12 24.97
CA ILE A 142 5.45 10.58 23.66
C ILE A 142 4.47 9.57 23.02
N SER A 143 3.65 10.05 22.06
CA SER A 143 2.70 9.19 21.32
C SER A 143 3.41 8.15 20.44
N ASP A 144 2.70 7.09 20.05
CA ASP A 144 3.26 6.05 19.18
C ASP A 144 3.74 6.62 17.83
N GLY A 145 3.01 7.59 17.25
CA GLY A 145 3.45 8.27 16.03
C GLY A 145 4.72 9.10 16.22
N GLN A 146 4.85 9.79 17.36
CA GLN A 146 6.08 10.49 17.71
C GLN A 146 7.23 9.50 17.94
N ARG A 147 6.96 8.37 18.61
CA ARG A 147 7.93 7.28 18.82
C ARG A 147 8.48 6.77 17.50
N GLN A 148 7.62 6.54 16.53
CA GLN A 148 8.04 6.04 15.20
C GLN A 148 8.95 7.05 14.49
N ARG A 149 8.66 8.36 14.58
CA ARG A 149 9.56 9.41 14.05
C ARG A 149 10.93 9.40 14.74
N ILE A 150 10.98 9.26 16.07
CA ILE A 150 12.25 9.18 16.82
C ILE A 150 13.04 7.93 16.43
N LEU A 151 12.39 6.77 16.27
CA LEU A 151 13.06 5.54 15.82
C LEU A 151 13.59 5.68 14.38
N LEU A 152 12.87 6.38 13.51
CA LEU A 152 13.37 6.71 12.18
C LEU A 152 14.56 7.69 12.25
N ALA A 153 14.48 8.73 13.10
CA ALA A 153 15.62 9.64 13.33
C ALA A 153 16.86 8.89 13.80
N ARG A 154 16.71 7.92 14.71
CA ARG A 154 17.80 7.03 15.14
C ARG A 154 18.41 6.27 13.96
N ALA A 155 17.56 5.72 13.08
CA ALA A 155 18.02 5.01 11.90
C ALA A 155 18.76 5.94 10.92
N ILE A 156 18.28 7.17 10.72
CA ILE A 156 18.93 8.20 9.89
C ILE A 156 20.29 8.63 10.49
N CYS A 157 20.33 8.80 11.82
CA CYS A 157 21.52 9.20 12.56
C CYS A 157 22.69 8.22 12.41
N GLN A 158 22.38 6.97 12.12
CA GLN A 158 23.35 5.92 11.84
C GLN A 158 24.03 6.07 10.47
N GLU A 159 23.55 6.98 9.60
CA GLU A 159 24.03 7.21 8.22
C GLU A 159 24.15 5.91 7.40
N PRO A 160 23.07 5.11 7.31
CA PRO A 160 23.14 3.80 6.68
C PRO A 160 23.10 3.89 5.14
N GLU A 161 23.58 2.84 4.48
CA GLU A 161 23.36 2.60 3.04
C GLU A 161 22.06 1.80 2.76
N LEU A 162 21.58 1.05 3.77
CA LEU A 162 20.35 0.26 3.75
C LEU A 162 19.54 0.50 5.03
N ILE A 163 18.24 0.74 4.87
CA ILE A 163 17.28 0.79 5.98
C ILE A 163 16.29 -0.36 5.83
N VAL A 164 16.10 -1.13 6.90
CA VAL A 164 15.11 -2.19 6.97
C VAL A 164 14.05 -1.80 8.00
N LEU A 165 12.77 -1.79 7.58
CA LEU A 165 11.65 -1.40 8.44
C LEU A 165 10.58 -2.50 8.43
N ASP A 166 10.11 -2.90 9.60
CA ASP A 166 8.98 -3.82 9.71
C ASP A 166 7.75 -3.03 10.14
N GLU A 167 6.75 -2.97 9.26
CA GLU A 167 5.47 -2.27 9.44
C GLU A 167 5.60 -0.81 9.94
N PRO A 168 6.40 0.03 9.29
CA PRO A 168 6.71 1.37 9.81
C PRO A 168 5.51 2.32 9.86
N THR A 169 4.40 1.99 9.20
CA THR A 169 3.16 2.79 9.17
C THR A 169 2.13 2.34 10.19
N SER A 170 2.38 1.23 10.92
CA SER A 170 1.46 0.72 11.93
C SER A 170 1.27 1.75 13.06
N PHE A 171 0.02 1.89 13.51
CA PHE A 171 -0.40 2.83 14.57
C PHE A 171 -0.22 4.33 14.25
N LEU A 172 0.15 4.69 13.01
CA LEU A 172 0.22 6.07 12.57
C LEU A 172 -1.12 6.53 11.98
N ASP A 173 -1.49 7.78 12.23
CA ASP A 173 -2.54 8.43 11.47
C ASP A 173 -2.08 8.76 10.03
N ILE A 174 -3.02 9.14 9.18
CA ILE A 174 -2.77 9.39 7.75
C ILE A 174 -1.66 10.43 7.54
N LYS A 175 -1.66 11.51 8.34
CA LYS A 175 -0.67 12.59 8.23
C LYS A 175 0.75 12.05 8.43
N TYR A 176 0.97 11.32 9.52
CA TYR A 176 2.29 10.80 9.86
C TYR A 176 2.74 9.64 8.95
N LYS A 177 1.80 8.84 8.43
CA LYS A 177 2.10 7.85 7.36
C LYS A 177 2.68 8.52 6.13
N LEU A 178 2.02 9.58 5.65
CA LEU A 178 2.47 10.31 4.46
C LEU A 178 3.82 11.01 4.67
N GLU A 179 4.03 11.63 5.85
CA GLU A 179 5.31 12.25 6.21
C GLU A 179 6.45 11.20 6.22
N LEU A 180 6.27 10.07 6.91
CA LEU A 180 7.24 8.99 6.97
C LEU A 180 7.59 8.46 5.58
N LEU A 181 6.60 8.15 4.75
CA LEU A 181 6.83 7.65 3.41
C LEU A 181 7.54 8.69 2.52
N SER A 182 7.23 9.98 2.69
CA SER A 182 7.91 11.07 1.99
C SER A 182 9.40 11.16 2.38
N ILE A 183 9.71 11.02 3.68
CA ILE A 183 11.09 10.99 4.18
C ILE A 183 11.85 9.81 3.57
N LEU A 184 11.28 8.59 3.62
CA LEU A 184 11.90 7.40 3.05
C LEU A 184 12.15 7.54 1.54
N ARG A 185 11.18 8.09 0.80
CA ARG A 185 11.34 8.38 -0.63
C ARG A 185 12.48 9.36 -0.91
N ASN A 186 12.56 10.44 -0.12
CA ASN A 186 13.64 11.42 -0.25
C ASN A 186 15.01 10.79 0.05
N MET A 187 15.10 9.94 1.07
CA MET A 187 16.32 9.21 1.40
C MET A 187 16.75 8.28 0.27
N ALA A 188 15.81 7.53 -0.29
CA ALA A 188 16.11 6.64 -1.40
C ALA A 188 16.55 7.41 -2.65
N LYS A 189 15.73 8.37 -3.11
CA LYS A 189 15.96 9.03 -4.40
C LYS A 189 17.03 10.11 -4.37
N LYS A 190 17.20 10.84 -3.25
CA LYS A 190 18.20 11.92 -3.17
C LYS A 190 19.52 11.50 -2.54
N LYS A 191 19.49 10.56 -1.58
CA LYS A 191 20.69 10.11 -0.87
C LYS A 191 21.18 8.72 -1.33
N GLY A 192 20.44 8.04 -2.22
CA GLY A 192 20.78 6.70 -2.72
C GLY A 192 20.73 5.62 -1.63
N ILE A 193 19.93 5.81 -0.58
CA ILE A 193 19.76 4.83 0.49
C ILE A 193 18.74 3.79 0.04
N THR A 194 19.10 2.52 0.11
CA THR A 194 18.20 1.41 -0.19
C THR A 194 17.22 1.20 0.97
N VAL A 195 15.95 0.97 0.68
CA VAL A 195 14.91 0.74 1.70
C VAL A 195 14.25 -0.61 1.44
N ILE A 196 14.23 -1.47 2.46
CA ILE A 196 13.44 -2.72 2.45
C ILE A 196 12.43 -2.62 3.59
N MET A 197 11.15 -2.75 3.30
CA MET A 197 10.13 -2.64 4.33
C MET A 197 8.97 -3.61 4.12
N SER A 198 8.22 -3.89 5.19
CA SER A 198 6.91 -4.52 5.10
C SER A 198 5.81 -3.46 5.26
N LEU A 199 4.72 -3.59 4.51
CA LEU A 199 3.53 -2.75 4.65
C LEU A 199 2.27 -3.62 4.62
N HIS A 200 1.25 -3.18 5.38
CA HIS A 200 -0.09 -3.75 5.32
C HIS A 200 -1.01 -3.00 4.36
N GLU A 201 -0.77 -1.70 4.21
CA GLU A 201 -1.57 -0.85 3.33
C GLU A 201 -1.15 -1.03 1.87
N ILE A 202 -1.96 -1.79 1.13
CA ILE A 202 -1.70 -2.16 -0.26
C ILE A 202 -1.56 -0.91 -1.15
N ASP A 203 -2.42 0.08 -0.94
CA ASP A 203 -2.43 1.33 -1.70
C ASP A 203 -1.18 2.18 -1.46
N LEU A 204 -0.64 2.18 -0.23
CA LEU A 204 0.62 2.85 0.10
C LEU A 204 1.81 2.08 -0.49
N ALA A 205 1.80 0.75 -0.41
CA ALA A 205 2.83 -0.08 -1.02
C ALA A 205 2.94 0.17 -2.53
N GLN A 206 1.81 0.21 -3.24
CA GLN A 206 1.76 0.53 -4.66
C GLN A 206 2.38 1.88 -5.01
N LYS A 207 2.13 2.91 -4.16
CA LYS A 207 2.53 4.29 -4.46
C LYS A 207 3.98 4.61 -4.09
N ILE A 208 4.58 3.87 -3.15
CA ILE A 208 5.92 4.20 -2.63
C ILE A 208 7.02 3.35 -3.24
N SER A 209 6.74 2.12 -3.63
CA SER A 209 7.74 1.10 -3.94
C SER A 209 8.24 1.15 -5.37
N ASP A 210 9.51 0.84 -5.57
CA ASP A 210 10.08 0.54 -6.88
C ASP A 210 9.88 -0.95 -7.23
N LYS A 211 9.89 -1.84 -6.20
CA LYS A 211 9.63 -3.28 -6.34
C LYS A 211 8.77 -3.79 -5.19
N ILE A 212 7.96 -4.78 -5.50
CA ILE A 212 7.09 -5.47 -4.55
C ILE A 212 7.49 -6.93 -4.44
N ILE A 213 7.55 -7.43 -3.22
CA ILE A 213 7.75 -8.84 -2.89
C ILE A 213 6.43 -9.37 -2.30
N CYS A 214 5.80 -10.31 -2.97
CA CYS A 214 4.57 -10.96 -2.51
C CYS A 214 4.91 -12.26 -1.78
N VAL A 215 4.66 -12.27 -0.47
CA VAL A 215 4.94 -13.44 0.40
C VAL A 215 3.65 -14.20 0.66
N ARG A 216 3.58 -15.46 0.23
CA ARG A 216 2.43 -16.33 0.43
C ARG A 216 2.84 -17.79 0.60
N GLY A 217 2.26 -18.45 1.59
CA GLY A 217 2.63 -19.84 1.90
C GLY A 217 4.07 -19.95 2.39
N ASP A 218 4.84 -20.77 1.73
CA ASP A 218 6.23 -21.09 2.04
C ASP A 218 7.24 -20.50 1.04
N THR A 219 6.81 -19.54 0.21
CA THR A 219 7.64 -18.97 -0.86
C THR A 219 7.34 -17.49 -1.14
N ILE A 220 8.22 -16.84 -1.89
CA ILE A 220 7.93 -15.60 -2.59
C ILE A 220 7.18 -15.95 -3.87
N ARG A 221 5.89 -15.60 -3.92
CA ARG A 221 5.02 -15.97 -5.04
C ARG A 221 5.23 -15.07 -6.26
N TRP A 222 5.40 -13.76 -6.03
CA TRP A 222 5.68 -12.78 -7.08
C TRP A 222 6.70 -11.76 -6.61
N TYR A 223 7.51 -11.28 -7.54
CA TYR A 223 8.46 -10.19 -7.35
C TYR A 223 8.52 -9.35 -8.62
N GLY A 224 8.37 -8.05 -8.51
CA GLY A 224 8.39 -7.15 -9.66
C GLY A 224 7.99 -5.72 -9.36
N GLU A 225 7.82 -4.95 -10.42
CA GLU A 225 7.33 -3.57 -10.34
C GLU A 225 5.86 -3.53 -9.90
N PRO A 226 5.44 -2.47 -9.18
CA PRO A 226 4.05 -2.34 -8.73
C PRO A 226 3.03 -2.57 -9.84
N GLU A 227 3.25 -2.02 -11.04
CA GLU A 227 2.35 -2.13 -12.18
C GLU A 227 2.16 -3.58 -12.67
N SER A 228 3.13 -4.44 -12.41
CA SER A 228 3.04 -5.87 -12.74
C SER A 228 2.34 -6.70 -11.66
N ILE A 229 2.39 -6.23 -10.40
CA ILE A 229 1.90 -6.94 -9.22
C ILE A 229 0.46 -6.54 -8.85
N PHE A 230 0.13 -5.24 -8.92
CA PHE A 230 -1.20 -4.76 -8.50
C PHE A 230 -2.25 -5.00 -9.57
N LYS A 231 -2.47 -6.29 -9.88
CA LYS A 231 -3.54 -6.80 -10.75
C LYS A 231 -4.57 -7.51 -9.88
N GLU A 232 -5.82 -7.51 -10.33
CA GLU A 232 -6.93 -8.08 -9.56
C GLU A 232 -6.71 -9.55 -9.21
N ASP A 233 -6.27 -10.34 -10.18
CA ASP A 233 -6.01 -11.78 -10.04
C ASP A 233 -4.88 -12.06 -9.04
N ILE A 234 -3.78 -11.31 -9.11
CA ILE A 234 -2.62 -11.47 -8.22
C ILE A 234 -2.98 -11.08 -6.78
N ILE A 235 -3.64 -9.92 -6.59
CA ILE A 235 -4.03 -9.46 -5.25
C ILE A 235 -5.09 -10.38 -4.65
N ARG A 236 -6.07 -10.83 -5.44
CA ARG A 236 -7.07 -11.81 -5.02
C ARG A 236 -6.41 -13.11 -4.55
N GLU A 237 -5.48 -13.65 -5.33
CA GLU A 237 -4.74 -14.87 -4.97
C GLU A 237 -3.88 -14.63 -3.72
N LEU A 238 -3.11 -13.54 -3.67
CA LEU A 238 -2.19 -13.23 -2.55
C LEU A 238 -2.90 -13.20 -1.20
N TYR A 239 -4.09 -12.59 -1.14
CA TYR A 239 -4.86 -12.40 0.09
C TYR A 239 -6.02 -13.38 0.25
N GLU A 240 -6.14 -14.39 -0.63
CA GLU A 240 -7.21 -15.40 -0.62
C GLU A 240 -8.62 -14.76 -0.56
N MET A 241 -8.80 -13.69 -1.36
CA MET A 241 -10.03 -12.92 -1.34
C MET A 241 -11.18 -13.71 -1.97
N ASN A 242 -12.00 -14.34 -1.14
CA ASN A 242 -13.21 -15.05 -1.57
C ASN A 242 -14.41 -14.10 -1.74
N ASN A 243 -14.38 -12.97 -1.04
CA ASN A 243 -15.43 -11.94 -1.08
C ASN A 243 -14.81 -10.56 -1.31
N GLY A 244 -15.33 -9.83 -2.27
CA GLY A 244 -14.79 -8.53 -2.69
C GLY A 244 -13.82 -8.62 -3.83
N SER A 245 -13.33 -7.48 -4.28
CA SER A 245 -12.46 -7.33 -5.43
C SER A 245 -11.38 -6.27 -5.16
N PHE A 246 -10.30 -6.31 -5.91
CA PHE A 246 -9.29 -5.25 -5.91
C PHE A 246 -9.51 -4.39 -7.15
N ASP A 247 -9.89 -3.13 -6.94
CA ASP A 247 -10.00 -2.17 -8.04
C ASP A 247 -8.60 -1.63 -8.40
N THR A 248 -8.13 -2.05 -9.56
CA THR A 248 -6.82 -1.65 -10.08
C THR A 248 -6.77 -0.17 -10.48
N THR A 249 -7.91 0.45 -10.77
CA THR A 249 -8.00 1.86 -11.16
C THR A 249 -7.78 2.79 -9.97
N PHE A 250 -8.41 2.46 -8.84
CA PHE A 250 -8.30 3.24 -7.61
C PHE A 250 -7.26 2.69 -6.64
N GLY A 251 -6.75 1.48 -6.87
CA GLY A 251 -5.82 0.81 -5.95
C GLY A 251 -6.46 0.47 -4.61
N SER A 252 -7.77 0.20 -4.59
CA SER A 252 -8.55 -0.01 -3.38
C SER A 252 -9.27 -1.36 -3.38
N ILE A 253 -9.60 -1.84 -2.17
CA ILE A 253 -10.43 -3.04 -2.00
C ILE A 253 -11.90 -2.61 -2.04
N GLU A 254 -12.69 -3.32 -2.86
CA GLU A 254 -14.12 -3.15 -2.96
C GLU A 254 -14.85 -4.31 -2.28
N LEU A 255 -15.87 -3.96 -1.47
CA LEU A 255 -16.78 -4.94 -0.91
C LEU A 255 -17.67 -5.53 -2.02
N PRO A 256 -18.12 -6.76 -1.88
CA PRO A 256 -18.92 -7.41 -2.92
C PRO A 256 -20.20 -6.62 -3.21
N GLY A 257 -20.59 -6.60 -4.46
CA GLY A 257 -21.91 -6.12 -4.90
C GLY A 257 -23.05 -6.98 -4.35
N ILE A 258 -24.23 -6.42 -4.33
CA ILE A 258 -25.44 -7.12 -3.91
C ILE A 258 -25.97 -7.91 -5.09
N GLY A 259 -25.89 -9.23 -5.02
CA GLY A 259 -26.43 -10.12 -6.05
C GLY A 259 -27.97 -10.13 -6.03
N GLY A 260 -28.58 -10.62 -7.10
CA GLY A 260 -30.01 -10.77 -7.26
C GLY A 260 -30.59 -9.95 -8.40
N THR A 261 -31.91 -10.01 -8.58
CA THR A 261 -32.60 -9.21 -9.57
C THR A 261 -32.56 -7.74 -9.19
N PRO A 262 -32.13 -6.83 -10.08
CA PRO A 262 -32.01 -5.42 -9.74
C PRO A 262 -33.38 -4.81 -9.40
N GLU A 263 -33.44 -4.12 -8.26
CA GLU A 263 -34.63 -3.39 -7.83
C GLU A 263 -34.60 -1.92 -8.24
N VAL A 264 -33.39 -1.38 -8.45
CA VAL A 264 -33.17 0.01 -8.81
C VAL A 264 -32.35 0.06 -10.10
N PHE A 265 -32.75 0.92 -11.04
CA PHE A 265 -31.94 1.26 -12.19
C PHE A 265 -31.34 2.64 -12.01
N VAL A 266 -30.00 2.77 -12.19
CA VAL A 266 -29.28 4.04 -12.02
C VAL A 266 -28.77 4.52 -13.38
N LEU A 267 -29.24 5.69 -13.80
CA LEU A 267 -28.70 6.45 -14.91
C LEU A 267 -27.61 7.39 -14.39
N SER A 268 -26.38 7.22 -14.83
CA SER A 268 -25.26 8.03 -14.35
C SER A 268 -24.18 8.21 -15.42
N SER A 269 -23.28 9.15 -15.20
CA SER A 269 -22.06 9.36 -15.96
C SER A 269 -21.08 10.23 -15.21
N CYS A 270 -19.80 10.15 -15.56
CA CYS A 270 -18.75 11.06 -15.10
C CYS A 270 -18.58 11.13 -13.55
N GLY A 271 -18.81 10.02 -12.86
CA GLY A 271 -18.65 9.93 -11.41
C GLY A 271 -19.91 10.26 -10.59
N ASN A 272 -21.00 10.73 -11.22
CA ASN A 272 -22.21 11.11 -10.53
C ASN A 272 -22.94 9.89 -9.91
N GLY A 273 -22.73 8.68 -10.41
CA GLY A 273 -23.31 7.44 -9.92
C GLY A 273 -22.66 6.93 -8.62
N ILE A 274 -21.39 7.25 -8.38
CA ILE A 274 -20.59 6.70 -7.28
C ILE A 274 -21.28 6.84 -5.91
N PRO A 275 -21.78 8.02 -5.49
CA PRO A 275 -22.45 8.17 -4.21
C PRO A 275 -23.73 7.31 -4.09
N ILE A 276 -24.47 7.16 -5.19
CA ILE A 276 -25.70 6.37 -5.26
C ILE A 276 -25.38 4.88 -5.16
N TYR A 277 -24.38 4.39 -5.90
CA TYR A 277 -23.93 3.00 -5.83
C TYR A 277 -23.53 2.61 -4.42
N ARG A 278 -22.73 3.46 -3.74
CA ARG A 278 -22.32 3.26 -2.35
C ARG A 278 -23.50 3.26 -1.39
N LYS A 279 -24.50 4.11 -1.62
CA LYS A 279 -25.73 4.15 -0.82
C LYS A 279 -26.53 2.86 -0.98
N LEU A 280 -26.79 2.43 -2.24
CA LEU A 280 -27.53 1.20 -2.53
C LEU A 280 -26.80 -0.04 -1.97
N GLN A 281 -25.46 -0.09 -2.07
CA GLN A 281 -24.66 -1.16 -1.46
C GLN A 281 -24.84 -1.21 0.06
N LYS A 282 -24.81 -0.07 0.76
CA LYS A 282 -25.02 0.01 2.22
C LYS A 282 -26.43 -0.41 2.62
N GLU A 283 -27.42 -0.05 1.80
CA GLU A 283 -28.84 -0.40 2.02
C GLU A 283 -29.16 -1.85 1.59
N GLN A 284 -28.18 -2.60 1.07
CA GLN A 284 -28.33 -3.97 0.58
C GLN A 284 -29.37 -4.10 -0.55
N VAL A 285 -29.46 -3.07 -1.41
CA VAL A 285 -30.40 -3.01 -2.52
C VAL A 285 -29.67 -3.39 -3.82
N PRO A 286 -30.07 -4.49 -4.49
CA PRO A 286 -29.51 -4.86 -5.78
C PRO A 286 -29.91 -3.82 -6.84
N PHE A 287 -28.96 -3.40 -7.67
CA PHE A 287 -29.21 -2.39 -8.69
C PHE A 287 -28.55 -2.72 -10.03
N ALA A 288 -29.11 -2.19 -11.09
CA ALA A 288 -28.50 -2.13 -12.41
C ALA A 288 -28.04 -0.69 -12.71
N ALA A 289 -26.99 -0.56 -13.49
CA ALA A 289 -26.48 0.73 -13.95
C ALA A 289 -26.29 0.76 -15.46
N GLY A 290 -26.50 1.88 -16.08
CA GLY A 290 -26.23 2.03 -17.52
C GLY A 290 -26.94 3.23 -18.17
N ILE A 291 -26.63 3.50 -19.41
CA ILE A 291 -25.62 2.85 -20.26
C ILE A 291 -24.28 3.55 -19.97
N LEU A 292 -23.29 2.79 -19.55
CA LEU A 292 -21.97 3.33 -19.19
C LEU A 292 -20.94 2.99 -20.26
N TYR A 293 -20.13 3.95 -20.63
CA TYR A 293 -18.93 3.66 -21.39
C TYR A 293 -17.91 2.92 -20.54
N THR A 294 -17.21 1.93 -21.09
CA THR A 294 -16.24 1.12 -20.33
C THR A 294 -15.04 1.91 -19.82
N ASN A 295 -14.81 3.13 -20.30
CA ASN A 295 -13.83 4.07 -19.77
C ASN A 295 -14.42 5.13 -18.81
N ASP A 296 -15.73 5.10 -18.54
CA ASP A 296 -16.35 6.00 -17.55
C ASP A 296 -15.94 5.58 -16.13
N ILE A 297 -15.70 6.56 -15.26
CA ILE A 297 -15.35 6.32 -13.87
C ILE A 297 -16.48 5.62 -13.10
N ASP A 298 -17.75 5.88 -13.46
CA ASP A 298 -18.90 5.18 -12.90
C ASP A 298 -18.86 3.69 -13.24
N TYR A 299 -18.43 3.32 -14.46
CA TYR A 299 -18.27 1.93 -14.83
C TYR A 299 -17.24 1.20 -13.99
N GLN A 300 -16.13 1.87 -13.64
CA GLN A 300 -15.06 1.23 -12.86
C GLN A 300 -15.56 0.77 -11.49
N LEU A 301 -16.54 1.46 -10.91
CA LEU A 301 -17.16 1.03 -9.65
C LEU A 301 -18.38 0.13 -9.87
N ALA A 302 -19.25 0.46 -10.84
CA ALA A 302 -20.46 -0.29 -11.10
C ALA A 302 -20.20 -1.77 -11.41
N LYS A 303 -19.11 -2.10 -12.12
CA LYS A 303 -18.73 -3.49 -12.46
C LYS A 303 -18.51 -4.38 -11.23
N TYR A 304 -18.22 -3.80 -10.05
CA TYR A 304 -18.04 -4.52 -8.80
C TYR A 304 -19.30 -4.52 -7.92
N LEU A 305 -20.12 -3.46 -8.01
CA LEU A 305 -21.21 -3.25 -7.06
C LEU A 305 -22.59 -3.56 -7.63
N ALA A 306 -22.80 -3.34 -8.92
CA ALA A 306 -24.09 -3.56 -9.57
C ALA A 306 -24.34 -5.05 -9.83
N SER A 307 -25.60 -5.47 -9.75
CA SER A 307 -26.01 -6.81 -10.18
C SER A 307 -25.90 -6.96 -11.70
N GLU A 308 -26.10 -5.86 -12.43
CA GLU A 308 -26.01 -5.83 -13.88
C GLU A 308 -25.58 -4.44 -14.36
N VAL A 309 -24.71 -4.37 -15.40
CA VAL A 309 -24.27 -3.12 -16.01
C VAL A 309 -24.45 -3.19 -17.52
N VAL A 310 -25.23 -2.26 -18.04
CA VAL A 310 -25.32 -2.06 -19.50
C VAL A 310 -24.19 -1.16 -19.96
N THR A 311 -23.37 -1.65 -20.89
CA THR A 311 -22.14 -0.95 -21.31
C THR A 311 -22.12 -0.66 -22.81
N GLU A 312 -21.31 0.35 -23.16
CA GLU A 312 -20.96 0.64 -24.54
C GLU A 312 -19.44 0.89 -24.67
N ARG A 313 -18.93 0.75 -25.89
CA ARG A 313 -17.50 1.01 -26.19
C ARG A 313 -17.21 2.51 -26.11
N PRO A 314 -16.03 2.89 -25.60
CA PRO A 314 -15.62 4.29 -25.53
C PRO A 314 -15.72 5.00 -26.88
N PHE A 315 -16.19 6.24 -26.86
CA PHE A 315 -16.27 7.14 -28.00
C PHE A 315 -17.13 6.64 -29.17
N CYS A 316 -17.88 5.56 -29.03
CA CYS A 316 -18.86 5.07 -30.00
C CYS A 316 -20.24 5.67 -29.71
N GLU A 317 -21.09 5.76 -30.77
CA GLU A 317 -22.51 5.98 -30.55
C GLU A 317 -23.09 4.78 -29.79
N ILE A 318 -24.01 5.05 -28.86
CA ILE A 318 -24.71 4.02 -28.15
C ILE A 318 -25.53 3.17 -29.14
N SER A 319 -25.32 1.87 -29.11
CA SER A 319 -26.03 0.91 -29.96
C SER A 319 -27.51 0.79 -29.56
N ASP A 320 -28.37 0.54 -30.55
CA ASP A 320 -29.80 0.31 -30.26
C ASP A 320 -30.01 -0.92 -29.38
N GLN A 321 -29.15 -1.91 -29.49
CA GLN A 321 -29.18 -3.10 -28.62
C GLN A 321 -28.95 -2.71 -27.15
N ALA A 322 -27.97 -1.85 -26.83
CA ALA A 322 -27.73 -1.37 -25.47
C ALA A 322 -28.92 -0.56 -24.94
N VAL A 323 -29.54 0.28 -25.81
CA VAL A 323 -30.73 1.05 -25.43
C VAL A 323 -31.90 0.13 -25.09
N GLU A 324 -32.23 -0.85 -25.96
CA GLU A 324 -33.33 -1.76 -25.70
C GLU A 324 -33.11 -2.64 -24.43
N HIS A 325 -31.87 -3.10 -24.22
CA HIS A 325 -31.50 -3.83 -23.01
C HIS A 325 -31.69 -2.95 -21.76
N ALA A 326 -31.19 -1.73 -21.75
CA ALA A 326 -31.38 -0.79 -20.65
C ALA A 326 -32.86 -0.50 -20.37
N LEU A 327 -33.68 -0.30 -21.41
CA LEU A 327 -35.13 -0.09 -21.27
C LEU A 327 -35.84 -1.31 -20.68
N GLN A 328 -35.43 -2.53 -21.03
CA GLN A 328 -35.99 -3.74 -20.45
C GLN A 328 -35.67 -3.82 -18.95
N LEU A 329 -34.42 -3.58 -18.56
CA LEU A 329 -34.01 -3.55 -17.15
C LEU A 329 -34.73 -2.45 -16.37
N MET A 330 -34.85 -1.24 -16.91
CA MET A 330 -35.56 -0.13 -16.29
C MET A 330 -37.02 -0.50 -15.97
N ARG A 331 -37.70 -1.14 -16.91
CA ARG A 331 -39.14 -1.57 -16.73
C ARG A 331 -39.28 -2.68 -15.70
N SER A 332 -38.26 -3.50 -15.47
CA SER A 332 -38.26 -4.55 -14.45
C SER A 332 -37.92 -4.04 -13.06
N CYS A 333 -37.31 -2.87 -12.94
CA CYS A 333 -36.95 -2.28 -11.65
C CYS A 333 -38.15 -1.57 -10.97
N LYS A 334 -38.12 -1.57 -9.64
CA LYS A 334 -39.15 -0.88 -8.82
C LYS A 334 -38.93 0.64 -8.79
N LYS A 335 -37.66 1.08 -9.05
CA LYS A 335 -37.29 2.47 -8.93
C LYS A 335 -36.20 2.82 -9.96
N ILE A 336 -36.25 4.04 -10.48
CA ILE A 336 -35.25 4.59 -11.38
C ILE A 336 -34.67 5.85 -10.76
N ILE A 337 -33.34 5.98 -10.76
CA ILE A 337 -32.62 7.14 -10.26
C ILE A 337 -31.76 7.72 -11.38
N ASN A 338 -32.01 8.98 -11.72
CA ASN A 338 -31.10 9.73 -12.57
C ASN A 338 -30.11 10.52 -11.72
N ALA A 339 -28.86 10.09 -11.71
CA ALA A 339 -27.77 10.71 -10.96
C ALA A 339 -27.19 11.97 -11.64
N GLY A 340 -27.81 12.44 -12.71
CA GLY A 340 -27.32 13.58 -13.47
C GLY A 340 -26.45 13.15 -14.67
N VAL A 341 -27.03 12.36 -15.55
CA VAL A 341 -26.34 11.96 -16.82
C VAL A 341 -26.07 13.18 -17.67
N ILE A 342 -24.85 13.30 -18.14
CA ILE A 342 -24.44 14.36 -19.08
C ILE A 342 -24.59 13.81 -20.51
N ILE A 343 -25.41 14.48 -21.33
CA ILE A 343 -25.68 14.09 -22.71
C ILE A 343 -24.78 14.87 -23.65
N GLY A 344 -24.08 14.15 -24.52
CA GLY A 344 -23.25 14.67 -25.59
C GLY A 344 -23.60 13.99 -26.93
N ASP A 345 -22.80 14.21 -27.96
CA ASP A 345 -23.06 13.68 -29.29
C ASP A 345 -23.07 12.16 -29.37
N CYS A 346 -22.13 11.49 -28.70
CA CYS A 346 -22.00 10.02 -28.74
C CYS A 346 -23.12 9.29 -27.99
N ASN A 347 -23.67 9.91 -26.95
CA ASN A 347 -24.65 9.27 -26.05
C ASN A 347 -26.06 9.86 -26.13
N ARG A 348 -26.39 10.58 -27.22
CA ARG A 348 -27.71 11.20 -27.41
C ARG A 348 -28.88 10.24 -27.18
N LYS A 349 -28.71 8.95 -27.50
CA LYS A 349 -29.75 7.92 -27.33
C LYS A 349 -30.12 7.68 -25.87
N ILE A 350 -29.30 8.10 -24.89
CA ILE A 350 -29.68 8.06 -23.45
C ILE A 350 -30.92 8.94 -23.20
N GLN A 351 -31.17 9.96 -24.04
CA GLN A 351 -32.38 10.78 -23.93
C GLN A 351 -33.66 9.91 -23.92
N ARG A 352 -33.70 8.83 -24.73
CA ARG A 352 -34.84 7.89 -24.71
C ARG A 352 -35.04 7.21 -23.36
N LEU A 353 -33.97 6.91 -22.64
CA LEU A 353 -34.03 6.32 -21.30
C LEU A 353 -34.57 7.34 -20.29
N ILE A 354 -34.15 8.61 -20.39
CA ILE A 354 -34.62 9.68 -19.52
C ILE A 354 -36.12 9.91 -19.73
N GLU A 355 -36.57 10.01 -20.97
CA GLU A 355 -38.00 10.16 -21.34
C GLU A 355 -38.86 9.00 -20.85
N GLU A 356 -38.35 7.77 -20.93
CA GLU A 356 -39.03 6.59 -20.39
C GLU A 356 -39.07 6.60 -18.86
N ALA A 357 -37.96 7.00 -18.22
CA ALA A 357 -37.87 7.13 -16.79
C ALA A 357 -38.89 8.16 -16.22
N GLU A 358 -39.05 9.29 -16.91
CA GLU A 358 -40.07 10.29 -16.57
C GLU A 358 -41.50 9.73 -16.63
N LYS A 359 -41.80 8.91 -17.66
CA LYS A 359 -43.11 8.25 -17.78
C LYS A 359 -43.36 7.23 -16.66
N LEU A 360 -42.30 6.57 -16.18
CA LEU A 360 -42.33 5.57 -15.13
C LEU A 360 -42.30 6.15 -13.69
N GLY A 361 -42.21 7.49 -13.55
CA GLY A 361 -42.24 8.15 -12.23
C GLY A 361 -40.86 8.23 -11.60
N MET A 362 -39.83 8.66 -12.35
CA MET A 362 -38.44 8.85 -11.92
C MET A 362 -38.31 9.72 -10.67
N GLN A 363 -37.43 9.32 -9.75
CA GLN A 363 -36.95 10.21 -8.68
C GLN A 363 -35.64 10.89 -9.09
N SER A 364 -35.64 12.23 -9.11
CA SER A 364 -34.40 13.02 -9.25
C SER A 364 -33.69 13.14 -7.89
N PRO A 365 -32.34 13.06 -7.82
CA PRO A 365 -31.58 13.22 -6.57
C PRO A 365 -31.70 14.61 -5.97
N SER A 366 -32.19 15.60 -6.71
CA SER A 366 -32.23 17.01 -6.30
C SER A 366 -33.22 17.35 -5.17
N GLU A 367 -33.99 16.38 -4.63
CA GLU A 367 -35.00 16.71 -3.62
C GLU A 367 -34.68 16.29 -2.18
N LYS A 368 -33.50 15.69 -1.87
CA LYS A 368 -33.08 15.49 -0.46
C LYS A 368 -31.56 15.29 -0.34
N MET A 369 -30.80 16.33 -0.30
CA MET A 369 -29.56 16.44 0.46
C MET A 369 -29.63 17.63 1.40
#